data_7c6a17bfa999556389900a891a27dc6d
#
_entry.id   7c6a17bfa999556389900a891a27dc6d
#
_cell.length_a   1.000
_cell.length_b   1.000
_cell.length_c   1.000
_cell.angle_alpha   90.00
_cell.angle_beta   90.00
_cell.angle_gamma   90.00
#
_symmetry.space_group_name_H-M   'P 1'
#
loop_
_entity.id
_entity.type
_entity.pdbx_description
1 polymer ?
#
loop_
_entity_poly.entity_id
_entity_poly.type
_entity_poly.pdbx_seq_one_letter_code
_entity_poly.pdbx_strand_id
1 'polypeptide(L)'
;MTQSKAACVGLLALTTLASALAQTPPSDCSGVLRQIDSRAAALVGVSNSCLNAREQAQLAERFVNERLSVWTRRLNLEEWQISVILTRRDDLKANTLGGIRWDKGKKSAVIKVQDPSDYRLPFVEMLDDMELTIVHELVHLELSSLPRSEASRSTEEHAVNGIAGALLRLDRQR
;
A
#
# COMPACT_ATOMS: atom_id res chain seq x y z
N MET A 1 -61.86 19.65 65.92
CA MET A 1 -62.67 19.61 64.70
C MET A 1 -61.70 19.95 63.55
N THR A 2 -61.57 19.10 62.71
CA THR A 2 -61.21 19.14 61.25
C THR A 2 -60.28 18.05 60.86
N GLN A 3 -60.81 17.22 60.00
CA GLN A 3 -60.18 16.00 59.46
C GLN A 3 -59.07 16.31 58.44
N SER A 4 -58.00 15.59 58.55
CA SER A 4 -56.93 15.58 57.59
C SER A 4 -57.13 14.47 56.58
N LYS A 5 -57.22 14.78 55.29
CA LYS A 5 -57.28 13.79 54.20
C LYS A 5 -55.86 13.46 53.75
N ALA A 6 -55.52 12.19 53.81
CA ALA A 6 -54.32 11.63 53.27
C ALA A 6 -54.42 11.57 51.71
N ALA A 7 -53.45 12.16 51.01
CA ALA A 7 -53.28 12.00 49.58
C ALA A 7 -52.14 11.00 49.31
N CYS A 8 -52.50 9.88 48.66
CA CYS A 8 -51.58 8.90 48.16
C CYS A 8 -50.91 9.42 46.90
N VAL A 9 -49.60 9.64 46.93
CA VAL A 9 -48.82 9.98 45.73
C VAL A 9 -48.21 8.68 45.20
N GLY A 10 -48.72 8.26 44.08
CA GLY A 10 -48.17 7.09 43.36
C GLY A 10 -46.83 7.40 42.72
N LEU A 11 -45.84 6.61 43.06
CA LEU A 11 -44.50 6.67 42.50
C LEU A 11 -44.52 5.94 41.15
N LEU A 12 -44.48 6.69 40.04
CA LEU A 12 -44.25 6.14 38.71
C LEU A 12 -42.76 5.85 38.55
N ALA A 13 -42.40 4.56 38.54
CA ALA A 13 -41.07 4.12 38.16
C ALA A 13 -40.90 4.22 36.63
N LEU A 14 -40.13 5.22 36.17
CA LEU A 14 -39.65 5.25 34.78
C LEU A 14 -38.55 4.18 34.63
N THR A 15 -38.89 3.09 33.99
CA THR A 15 -37.91 2.14 33.50
C THR A 15 -37.30 2.71 32.21
N THR A 16 -36.08 3.23 32.28
CA THR A 16 -35.27 3.56 31.09
C THR A 16 -34.82 2.26 30.44
N LEU A 17 -35.44 1.94 29.30
CA LEU A 17 -34.86 0.94 28.39
C LEU A 17 -33.54 1.51 27.84
N ALA A 18 -32.44 1.03 28.38
CA ALA A 18 -31.14 1.19 27.73
C ALA A 18 -31.12 0.31 26.45
N SER A 19 -31.32 0.96 25.32
CA SER A 19 -31.07 0.34 24.02
C SER A 19 -29.57 0.02 23.92
N ALA A 20 -29.23 -1.25 24.18
CA ALA A 20 -27.93 -1.78 23.82
C ALA A 20 -27.82 -1.71 22.30
N LEU A 21 -27.10 -0.70 21.80
CA LEU A 21 -26.60 -0.69 20.43
C LEU A 21 -25.74 -1.94 20.30
N ALA A 22 -26.27 -2.95 19.61
CA ALA A 22 -25.51 -4.11 19.19
C ALA A 22 -24.38 -3.59 18.29
N GLN A 23 -23.17 -3.52 18.85
CA GLN A 23 -21.96 -3.32 18.08
C GLN A 23 -21.85 -4.55 17.19
N THR A 24 -22.07 -4.37 15.90
CA THR A 24 -21.71 -5.36 14.90
C THR A 24 -20.24 -5.69 15.09
N PRO A 25 -19.86 -6.99 15.24
CA PRO A 25 -18.45 -7.32 15.33
C PRO A 25 -17.75 -6.82 14.09
N PRO A 26 -16.47 -6.36 14.19
CA PRO A 26 -15.71 -5.95 13.04
C PRO A 26 -15.70 -7.11 12.05
N SER A 27 -16.09 -6.82 10.81
CA SER A 27 -16.06 -7.80 9.72
C SER A 27 -14.69 -8.46 9.70
N ASP A 28 -14.67 -9.79 9.77
CA ASP A 28 -13.47 -10.60 9.84
C ASP A 28 -12.59 -10.35 8.60
N CYS A 29 -11.58 -9.50 8.75
CA CYS A 29 -10.60 -9.20 7.71
C CYS A 29 -9.56 -10.33 7.53
N SER A 30 -9.62 -11.40 8.34
CA SER A 30 -8.69 -12.53 8.27
C SER A 30 -8.76 -13.29 6.93
N GLY A 31 -9.90 -13.24 6.26
CA GLY A 31 -10.07 -13.83 4.92
C GLY A 31 -9.29 -13.09 3.85
N VAL A 32 -9.11 -11.78 4.00
CA VAL A 32 -8.41 -10.93 3.04
C VAL A 32 -6.90 -11.22 3.03
N LEU A 33 -6.34 -11.55 4.18
CA LEU A 33 -4.90 -11.85 4.33
C LEU A 33 -4.46 -13.13 3.61
N ARG A 34 -5.39 -14.01 3.23
CA ARG A 34 -5.10 -15.29 2.56
C ARG A 34 -5.21 -15.24 1.03
N GLN A 35 -5.74 -14.17 0.47
CA GLN A 35 -6.14 -14.10 -0.95
C GLN A 35 -5.36 -13.06 -1.77
N ILE A 36 -4.15 -12.69 -1.35
CA ILE A 36 -3.32 -11.70 -2.06
C ILE A 36 -2.63 -12.28 -3.32
N ASP A 37 -3.13 -13.37 -3.85
CA ASP A 37 -2.62 -13.97 -5.10
C ASP A 37 -3.19 -13.35 -6.38
N SER A 38 -4.15 -12.47 -6.29
CA SER A 38 -4.71 -11.80 -7.47
C SER A 38 -4.98 -10.34 -7.19
N ARG A 39 -4.37 -9.61 -7.92
CA ARG A 39 -4.13 -8.20 -8.19
C ARG A 39 -5.18 -7.17 -7.84
N ALA A 40 -6.38 -7.41 -7.72
CA ALA A 40 -7.38 -6.37 -7.51
C ALA A 40 -8.60 -6.87 -6.75
N ALA A 41 -8.99 -8.09 -6.93
CA ALA A 41 -10.20 -8.62 -6.33
C ALA A 41 -10.12 -8.68 -4.81
N ALA A 42 -8.91 -8.91 -4.27
CA ALA A 42 -8.67 -8.96 -2.84
C ALA A 42 -8.65 -7.58 -2.18
N LEU A 43 -8.30 -6.53 -2.92
CA LEU A 43 -8.13 -5.19 -2.37
C LEU A 43 -9.37 -4.31 -2.51
N VAL A 44 -10.25 -4.60 -3.47
CA VAL A 44 -11.49 -3.83 -3.69
C VAL A 44 -12.48 -3.93 -2.51
N GLY A 45 -12.37 -4.99 -1.71
CA GLY A 45 -13.22 -5.17 -0.52
C GLY A 45 -12.60 -4.70 0.80
N VAL A 46 -11.31 -4.33 0.82
CA VAL A 46 -10.64 -3.90 2.04
C VAL A 46 -10.84 -2.40 2.25
N SER A 47 -11.83 -2.06 3.04
CA SER A 47 -11.94 -0.70 3.55
C SER A 47 -10.70 -0.38 4.40
N ASN A 48 -10.12 0.80 4.24
CA ASN A 48 -9.01 1.31 5.07
C ASN A 48 -9.27 1.20 6.58
N SER A 49 -10.55 1.09 6.98
CA SER A 49 -10.99 0.92 8.36
C SER A 49 -10.81 -0.48 8.94
N CYS A 50 -10.51 -1.49 8.10
CA CYS A 50 -10.38 -2.88 8.53
C CYS A 50 -8.96 -3.28 8.94
N LEU A 51 -7.93 -2.57 8.45
CA LEU A 51 -6.53 -2.93 8.68
C LEU A 51 -5.87 -1.94 9.65
N ASN A 52 -5.22 -2.45 10.67
CA ASN A 52 -4.33 -1.63 11.48
C ASN A 52 -2.99 -1.36 10.77
N ALA A 53 -2.23 -0.38 11.26
CA ALA A 53 -0.97 0.06 10.63
C ALA A 53 0.05 -1.08 10.45
N ARG A 54 0.11 -2.03 11.39
CA ARG A 54 1.02 -3.18 11.32
C ARG A 54 0.61 -4.16 10.22
N GLU A 55 -0.69 -4.42 10.11
CA GLU A 55 -1.24 -5.28 9.04
C GLU A 55 -1.03 -4.66 7.67
N GLN A 56 -1.24 -3.35 7.54
CA GLN A 56 -0.96 -2.61 6.30
C GLN A 56 0.52 -2.72 5.90
N ALA A 57 1.44 -2.54 6.85
CA ALA A 57 2.88 -2.66 6.60
C ALA A 57 3.27 -4.07 6.14
N GLN A 58 2.76 -5.12 6.81
CA GLN A 58 3.02 -6.51 6.44
C GLN A 58 2.45 -6.87 5.06
N LEU A 59 1.27 -6.35 4.73
CA LEU A 59 0.65 -6.53 3.42
C LEU A 59 1.45 -5.83 2.32
N ALA A 60 1.85 -4.59 2.55
CA ALA A 60 2.66 -3.83 1.62
C ALA A 60 4.02 -4.51 1.36
N GLU A 61 4.69 -4.99 2.39
CA GLU A 61 5.96 -5.72 2.26
C GLU A 61 5.82 -6.98 1.38
N ARG A 62 4.78 -7.78 1.62
CA ARG A 62 4.51 -8.96 0.77
C ARG A 62 4.17 -8.55 -0.66
N PHE A 63 3.34 -7.54 -0.83
CA PHE A 63 2.95 -7.04 -2.14
C PHE A 63 4.15 -6.56 -2.95
N VAL A 64 5.03 -5.73 -2.39
CA VAL A 64 6.20 -5.22 -3.13
C VAL A 64 7.17 -6.34 -3.52
N ASN A 65 7.36 -7.36 -2.67
CA ASN A 65 8.20 -8.51 -3.00
C ASN A 65 7.59 -9.37 -4.12
N GLU A 66 6.29 -9.61 -4.09
CA GLU A 66 5.56 -10.31 -5.15
C GLU A 66 5.65 -9.55 -6.47
N ARG A 67 5.33 -8.23 -6.45
CA ARG A 67 5.39 -7.41 -7.66
C ARG A 67 6.80 -7.29 -8.22
N LEU A 68 7.82 -7.21 -7.37
CA LEU A 68 9.21 -7.28 -7.80
C LEU A 68 9.49 -8.57 -8.58
N SER A 69 9.11 -9.73 -8.04
CA SER A 69 9.31 -11.02 -8.70
C SER A 69 8.61 -11.11 -10.06
N VAL A 70 7.37 -10.60 -10.14
CA VAL A 70 6.59 -10.59 -11.39
C VAL A 70 7.27 -9.71 -12.44
N TRP A 71 7.66 -8.49 -12.07
CA TRP A 71 8.22 -7.53 -13.01
C TRP A 71 9.67 -7.85 -13.41
N THR A 72 10.47 -8.44 -12.52
CA THR A 72 11.81 -8.94 -12.85
C THR A 72 11.75 -9.96 -13.99
N ARG A 73 10.82 -10.91 -13.92
CA ARG A 73 10.61 -11.89 -15.01
C ARG A 73 10.11 -11.26 -16.30
N ARG A 74 9.16 -10.32 -16.22
CA ARG A 74 8.58 -9.67 -17.40
C ARG A 74 9.57 -8.79 -18.17
N LEU A 75 10.52 -8.23 -17.45
CA LEU A 75 11.58 -7.40 -18.02
C LEU A 75 12.86 -8.18 -18.32
N ASN A 76 12.82 -9.53 -18.21
CA ASN A 76 13.98 -10.42 -18.44
C ASN A 76 15.22 -10.05 -17.60
N LEU A 77 14.99 -9.57 -16.37
CA LEU A 77 16.04 -9.19 -15.43
C LEU A 77 16.38 -10.31 -14.41
N GLU A 78 16.04 -11.57 -14.72
CA GLU A 78 16.22 -12.73 -13.83
C GLU A 78 17.69 -13.05 -13.57
N GLU A 79 18.61 -12.57 -14.40
CA GLU A 79 20.05 -12.66 -14.17
C GLU A 79 20.55 -11.72 -13.05
N TRP A 80 19.72 -10.77 -12.61
CA TRP A 80 20.03 -9.84 -11.54
C TRP A 80 19.51 -10.35 -10.19
N GLN A 81 20.33 -10.21 -9.16
CA GLN A 81 19.90 -10.39 -7.77
C GLN A 81 19.30 -9.08 -7.28
N ILE A 82 17.97 -8.94 -7.39
CA ILE A 82 17.26 -7.71 -7.04
C ILE A 82 16.52 -7.90 -5.73
N SER A 83 16.66 -6.96 -4.83
CA SER A 83 15.89 -6.88 -3.59
C SER A 83 15.16 -5.54 -3.48
N VAL A 84 14.05 -5.52 -2.75
CA VAL A 84 13.32 -4.32 -2.42
C VAL A 84 13.35 -4.10 -0.90
N ILE A 85 13.51 -2.86 -0.47
CA ILE A 85 13.46 -2.46 0.94
C ILE A 85 12.50 -1.29 1.11
N LEU A 86 11.65 -1.38 2.13
CA LEU A 86 10.82 -0.26 2.55
C LEU A 86 11.67 0.73 3.35
N THR A 87 11.61 1.99 2.99
CA THR A 87 12.54 3.02 3.48
C THR A 87 11.76 4.25 3.89
N ARG A 88 12.10 4.80 5.06
CA ARG A 88 11.50 6.04 5.53
C ARG A 88 11.77 7.18 4.54
N ARG A 89 10.81 8.10 4.44
CA ARG A 89 10.87 9.24 3.53
C ARG A 89 12.14 10.08 3.70
N ASP A 90 12.61 10.23 4.94
CA ASP A 90 13.80 11.01 5.26
C ASP A 90 15.10 10.37 4.76
N ASP A 91 15.09 9.05 4.50
CA ASP A 91 16.21 8.27 3.96
C ASP A 91 16.15 8.12 2.42
N LEU A 92 15.13 8.67 1.80
CA LEU A 92 15.00 8.78 0.35
C LEU A 92 15.56 10.12 -0.13
N LYS A 93 15.88 10.18 -1.43
CA LYS A 93 16.25 11.45 -2.04
C LYS A 93 15.05 12.41 -2.00
N ALA A 94 15.30 13.69 -1.79
CA ALA A 94 14.25 14.70 -1.76
C ALA A 94 13.36 14.64 -3.02
N ASN A 95 12.05 14.70 -2.82
CA ASN A 95 11.02 14.61 -3.84
C ASN A 95 10.99 13.31 -4.66
N THR A 96 11.46 12.19 -4.09
CA THR A 96 11.32 10.87 -4.70
C THR A 96 10.53 9.94 -3.78
N LEU A 97 9.84 8.96 -4.37
CA LEU A 97 9.12 7.91 -3.68
C LEU A 97 9.92 6.60 -3.61
N GLY A 98 11.07 6.57 -4.29
CA GLY A 98 11.95 5.43 -4.33
C GLY A 98 13.31 5.77 -4.89
N GLY A 99 14.06 4.73 -5.22
CA GLY A 99 15.37 4.82 -5.85
C GLY A 99 16.02 3.46 -5.98
N ILE A 100 16.94 3.33 -6.92
CA ILE A 100 17.68 2.10 -7.14
C ILE A 100 19.18 2.33 -7.04
N ARG A 101 19.89 1.33 -6.49
CA ARG A 101 21.34 1.20 -6.56
C ARG A 101 21.67 -0.16 -7.13
N TRP A 102 22.64 -0.23 -8.05
CA TRP A 102 23.08 -1.47 -8.66
C TRP A 102 24.59 -1.57 -8.77
N ASP A 103 25.05 -2.79 -8.80
CA ASP A 103 26.43 -3.19 -9.11
C ASP A 103 26.41 -4.10 -10.35
N LYS A 104 26.89 -3.57 -11.48
CA LYS A 104 26.90 -4.32 -12.75
C LYS A 104 27.84 -5.53 -12.72
N GLY A 105 28.94 -5.43 -11.99
CA GLY A 105 29.91 -6.52 -11.88
C GLY A 105 29.36 -7.73 -11.13
N LYS A 106 28.54 -7.47 -10.12
CA LYS A 106 27.88 -8.50 -9.32
C LYS A 106 26.49 -8.85 -9.82
N LYS A 107 25.96 -8.12 -10.80
CA LYS A 107 24.55 -8.19 -11.21
C LYS A 107 23.60 -8.14 -10.03
N SER A 108 23.79 -7.21 -9.13
CA SER A 108 22.95 -7.02 -7.95
C SER A 108 22.36 -5.62 -7.92
N ALA A 109 21.12 -5.51 -7.43
CA ALA A 109 20.44 -4.24 -7.28
C ALA A 109 19.59 -4.22 -6.01
N VAL A 110 19.45 -3.02 -5.42
CA VAL A 110 18.56 -2.76 -4.29
C VAL A 110 17.65 -1.61 -4.66
N ILE A 111 16.35 -1.88 -4.67
CA ILE A 111 15.29 -0.89 -4.86
C ILE A 111 14.83 -0.42 -3.48
N LYS A 112 14.78 0.89 -3.28
CA LYS A 112 14.13 1.53 -2.15
C LYS A 112 12.73 1.95 -2.56
N VAL A 113 11.73 1.65 -1.74
CA VAL A 113 10.35 2.11 -1.89
C VAL A 113 9.94 2.79 -0.59
N GLN A 114 9.17 3.86 -0.66
CA GLN A 114 8.71 4.58 0.52
C GLN A 114 7.97 3.65 1.47
N ASP A 115 8.21 3.80 2.77
CA ASP A 115 7.54 3.03 3.83
C ASP A 115 6.04 3.37 3.88
N PRO A 116 5.15 2.38 4.08
CA PRO A 116 3.70 2.59 4.17
C PRO A 116 3.28 3.67 5.15
N SER A 117 3.98 3.82 6.27
CA SER A 117 3.66 4.81 7.30
C SER A 117 3.86 6.27 6.87
N ASP A 118 4.60 6.50 5.80
CA ASP A 118 4.87 7.84 5.26
C ASP A 118 3.93 8.24 4.12
N TYR A 119 3.03 7.32 3.70
CA TYR A 119 2.00 7.62 2.70
C TYR A 119 0.79 8.31 3.31
N ARG A 120 0.16 9.16 2.51
CA ARG A 120 -1.13 9.80 2.82
C ARG A 120 -2.25 9.36 1.87
N LEU A 121 -1.98 8.32 1.08
CA LEU A 121 -2.92 7.75 0.13
C LEU A 121 -3.78 6.66 0.81
N PRO A 122 -5.00 6.40 0.31
CA PRO A 122 -5.73 5.19 0.62
C PRO A 122 -4.87 3.95 0.34
N PHE A 123 -5.09 2.87 1.09
CA PHE A 123 -4.21 1.69 1.07
C PHE A 123 -4.01 1.11 -0.34
N VAL A 124 -5.07 1.00 -1.12
CA VAL A 124 -5.01 0.47 -2.49
C VAL A 124 -4.20 1.38 -3.41
N GLU A 125 -4.43 2.69 -3.33
CA GLU A 125 -3.70 3.68 -4.12
C GLU A 125 -2.21 3.72 -3.74
N MET A 126 -1.91 3.52 -2.46
CA MET A 126 -0.54 3.37 -1.97
C MET A 126 0.15 2.16 -2.59
N LEU A 127 -0.53 1.00 -2.66
CA LEU A 127 0.04 -0.20 -3.30
C LEU A 127 0.27 0.00 -4.80
N ASP A 128 -0.65 0.67 -5.48
CA ASP A 128 -0.50 1.04 -6.89
C ASP A 128 0.72 1.93 -7.12
N ASP A 129 0.96 2.89 -6.23
CA ASP A 129 2.11 3.80 -6.27
C ASP A 129 3.42 3.07 -5.97
N MET A 130 3.41 2.14 -5.01
CA MET A 130 4.56 1.28 -4.73
C MET A 130 4.92 0.38 -5.91
N GLU A 131 3.93 -0.19 -6.61
CA GLU A 131 4.17 -0.97 -7.82
C GLU A 131 4.73 -0.10 -8.93
N LEU A 132 4.20 1.10 -9.14
CA LEU A 132 4.73 2.06 -10.11
C LEU A 132 6.20 2.37 -9.81
N THR A 133 6.55 2.59 -8.55
CA THR A 133 7.93 2.83 -8.12
C THR A 133 8.84 1.64 -8.47
N ILE A 134 8.43 0.40 -8.19
CA ILE A 134 9.20 -0.80 -8.54
C ILE A 134 9.45 -0.87 -10.05
N VAL A 135 8.41 -0.71 -10.86
CA VAL A 135 8.53 -0.79 -12.33
C VAL A 135 9.41 0.33 -12.86
N HIS A 136 9.26 1.55 -12.35
CA HIS A 136 10.11 2.69 -12.69
C HIS A 136 11.59 2.39 -12.45
N GLU A 137 11.92 1.89 -11.27
CA GLU A 137 13.31 1.57 -10.92
C GLU A 137 13.89 0.39 -11.72
N LEU A 138 13.06 -0.60 -12.04
CA LEU A 138 13.47 -1.69 -12.94
C LEU A 138 13.72 -1.21 -14.37
N VAL A 139 12.95 -0.26 -14.88
CA VAL A 139 13.21 0.37 -16.18
C VAL A 139 14.54 1.11 -16.17
N HIS A 140 14.89 1.82 -15.09
CA HIS A 140 16.22 2.41 -14.95
C HIS A 140 17.34 1.38 -14.97
N LEU A 141 17.12 0.21 -14.36
CA LEU A 141 18.09 -0.88 -14.38
C LEU A 141 18.27 -1.44 -15.80
N GLU A 142 17.19 -1.65 -16.53
CA GLU A 142 17.21 -2.10 -17.94
C GLU A 142 17.98 -1.11 -18.81
N LEU A 143 17.76 0.19 -18.63
CA LEU A 143 18.45 1.24 -19.36
C LEU A 143 19.88 1.51 -18.84
N SER A 144 20.33 0.81 -17.80
CA SER A 144 21.62 1.08 -17.15
C SER A 144 22.84 0.87 -18.05
N SER A 145 22.69 0.09 -19.12
CA SER A 145 23.76 -0.17 -20.11
C SER A 145 23.97 1.02 -21.06
N LEU A 146 23.00 1.92 -21.19
CA LEU A 146 23.09 3.08 -22.08
C LEU A 146 24.00 4.17 -21.48
N PRO A 147 24.72 4.92 -22.34
CA PRO A 147 25.50 6.07 -21.90
C PRO A 147 24.59 7.10 -21.22
N ARG A 148 24.98 7.56 -20.05
CA ARG A 148 24.26 8.57 -19.28
C ARG A 148 25.06 9.86 -19.20
N SER A 149 24.38 10.98 -19.40
CA SER A 149 24.90 12.31 -19.14
C SER A 149 23.96 13.08 -18.20
N GLU A 150 24.48 14.12 -17.57
CA GLU A 150 23.65 15.01 -16.75
C GLU A 150 22.55 15.70 -17.59
N ALA A 151 22.87 16.06 -18.84
CA ALA A 151 21.93 16.67 -19.76
C ALA A 151 20.79 15.73 -20.19
N SER A 152 21.02 14.41 -20.21
CA SER A 152 20.01 13.41 -20.60
C SER A 152 19.14 12.93 -19.45
N ARG A 153 19.48 13.25 -18.19
CA ARG A 153 18.77 12.74 -17.02
C ARG A 153 17.28 13.07 -17.01
N SER A 154 16.92 14.33 -17.25
CA SER A 154 15.50 14.74 -17.27
C SER A 154 14.71 14.05 -18.37
N THR A 155 15.33 13.83 -19.54
CA THR A 155 14.72 13.11 -20.66
C THR A 155 14.57 11.64 -20.35
N GLU A 156 15.56 11.04 -19.67
CA GLU A 156 15.51 9.65 -19.20
C GLU A 156 14.36 9.48 -18.20
N GLU A 157 14.24 10.32 -17.20
CA GLU A 157 13.14 10.28 -16.22
C GLU A 157 11.76 10.36 -16.90
N HIS A 158 11.62 11.26 -17.90
CA HIS A 158 10.37 11.38 -18.66
C HIS A 158 10.05 10.09 -19.42
N ALA A 159 11.05 9.49 -20.08
CA ALA A 159 10.89 8.22 -20.81
C ALA A 159 10.57 7.07 -19.88
N VAL A 160 11.28 6.95 -18.74
CA VAL A 160 11.07 5.91 -17.73
C VAL A 160 9.65 5.99 -17.17
N ASN A 161 9.18 7.18 -16.82
CA ASN A 161 7.80 7.39 -16.35
C ASN A 161 6.77 6.96 -17.40
N GLY A 162 6.99 7.32 -18.66
CA GLY A 162 6.11 6.92 -19.77
C GLY A 162 6.05 5.40 -19.98
N ILE A 163 7.22 4.75 -19.96
CA ILE A 163 7.35 3.29 -20.13
C ILE A 163 6.70 2.56 -18.94
N ALA A 164 7.06 2.92 -17.71
CA ALA A 164 6.51 2.29 -16.50
C ALA A 164 4.98 2.40 -16.47
N GLY A 165 4.44 3.58 -16.73
CA GLY A 165 3.00 3.78 -16.80
C GLY A 165 2.32 2.99 -17.92
N ALA A 166 2.95 2.83 -19.08
CA ALA A 166 2.42 2.01 -20.17
C ALA A 166 2.41 0.52 -19.81
N LEU A 167 3.48 0.02 -19.22
CA LEU A 167 3.60 -1.37 -18.76
C LEU A 167 2.50 -1.71 -17.75
N LEU A 168 2.27 -0.86 -16.76
CA LEU A 168 1.24 -1.06 -15.75
C LEU A 168 -0.18 -1.03 -16.36
N ARG A 169 -0.44 -0.11 -17.30
CA ARG A 169 -1.75 -0.09 -17.99
C ARG A 169 -2.00 -1.37 -18.78
N LEU A 170 -1.01 -1.87 -19.52
CA LEU A 170 -1.12 -3.12 -20.27
C LEU A 170 -1.33 -4.33 -19.35
N ASP A 171 -0.68 -4.34 -18.20
CA ASP A 171 -0.83 -5.40 -17.22
C ASP A 171 -2.25 -5.41 -16.60
N ARG A 172 -2.83 -4.24 -16.33
CA ARG A 172 -4.20 -4.11 -15.79
C ARG A 172 -5.32 -4.46 -16.76
N GLN A 173 -5.00 -4.61 -18.04
CA GLN A 173 -5.97 -5.00 -19.09
C GLN A 173 -6.04 -6.52 -19.32
N ARG A 174 -5.20 -7.29 -18.66
CA ARG A 174 -5.17 -8.77 -18.75
C ARG A 174 -6.01 -9.40 -17.66
#